data_f9e39a98e2efe28f1c473295da5e5ca4
#
_entry.id   f9e39a98e2efe28f1c473295da5e5ca4
#
_cell.length_a   1.000
_cell.length_b   1.000
_cell.length_c   1.000
_cell.angle_alpha   90.00
_cell.angle_beta   90.00
_cell.angle_gamma   90.00
#
_symmetry.space_group_name_H-M   'P 1'
#
loop_
_entity.id
_entity.type
_entity.pdbx_description
1 polymer ?
#
loop_
_entity_poly.entity_id
_entity_poly.type
_entity_poly.pdbx_seq_one_letter_code
_entity_poly.pdbx_strand_id
1 'polypeptide(L)'
;MIYVTIPLKYIPRQLTWEMVIKNIEIVDKGNTYDTRTFCRESITGFKPAAYNEIFVINALKRFNESTAFMQKDDMQELYSSYSIRKKSGGYRRIDNPCSDLKQAQNRLKDIFEDFFLARYHTCAYAYIPKRNIVMCRQKHAANHSKWFLYTDFSNFFGSITYEYVIKMLSQIFPFNSILANPTGNAELKKALKLCFLNGGLPQGSPISPMLTNLIMIPIDYQINKYVCQNFKRASYTRYADDICISSIDGFDYKEVISHINEILKSEGAPFGFNDKKTHYMNNNWKNFNLGIMINKDGNMTIGWRKKKELKTLLHSFIMSHDDSNKCIWELRDVQYLQGIIAYYKQIEPQGIANIIDLYNKKFHCNIQWQIKQALKI
;
A
#
# COMPACT_ATOMS: atom_id res chain seq x y z
N MET A 1 15.72 -9.16 16.81
CA MET A 1 15.19 -7.79 16.93
C MET A 1 13.69 -7.83 16.70
N ILE A 2 12.89 -7.18 17.52
CA ILE A 2 11.43 -7.16 17.39
C ILE A 2 10.99 -5.74 17.11
N TYR A 3 10.27 -5.56 15.99
CA TYR A 3 9.81 -4.25 15.54
C TYR A 3 8.40 -3.99 16.07
N VAL A 4 8.20 -2.78 16.58
CA VAL A 4 6.92 -2.31 17.09
C VAL A 4 6.64 -0.94 16.48
N THR A 5 5.47 -0.78 15.88
CA THR A 5 5.01 0.52 15.40
C THR A 5 3.92 1.04 16.35
N ILE A 6 4.22 2.12 17.07
CA ILE A 6 3.31 2.68 18.09
C ILE A 6 2.92 4.10 17.69
N PRO A 7 1.63 4.46 17.72
CA PRO A 7 1.21 5.85 17.55
C PRO A 7 1.77 6.72 18.67
N LEU A 8 2.25 7.92 18.35
CA LEU A 8 2.82 8.89 19.30
C LEU A 8 1.93 9.14 20.52
N LYS A 9 0.60 9.16 20.32
CA LYS A 9 -0.38 9.36 21.40
C LYS A 9 -0.36 8.26 22.50
N TYR A 10 0.24 7.11 22.21
CA TYR A 10 0.36 5.99 23.16
C TYR A 10 1.73 5.90 23.83
N ILE A 11 2.65 6.81 23.50
CA ILE A 11 3.93 6.88 24.19
C ILE A 11 3.69 7.53 25.56
N PRO A 12 4.00 6.86 26.68
CA PRO A 12 3.81 7.46 28.00
C PRO A 12 4.61 8.76 28.12
N ARG A 13 3.99 9.81 28.68
CA ARG A 13 4.66 11.09 28.94
C ARG A 13 5.91 10.98 29.83
N GLN A 14 6.03 9.89 30.57
CA GLN A 14 7.17 9.59 31.44
C GLN A 14 8.38 8.98 30.72
N LEU A 15 8.25 8.55 29.48
CA LEU A 15 9.39 8.17 28.65
C LEU A 15 10.12 9.45 28.21
N THR A 16 11.19 9.79 28.86
CA THR A 16 12.06 10.88 28.40
C THR A 16 12.72 10.48 27.08
N TRP A 17 12.97 11.46 26.24
CA TRP A 17 13.67 11.24 24.97
C TRP A 17 15.00 10.52 25.12
N GLU A 18 15.72 10.74 26.23
CA GLU A 18 16.98 10.06 26.56
C GLU A 18 16.79 8.57 26.82
N MET A 19 15.70 8.17 27.49
CA MET A 19 15.39 6.75 27.69
C MET A 19 15.00 6.08 26.36
N VAL A 20 14.31 6.81 25.50
CA VAL A 20 13.93 6.36 24.16
C VAL A 20 15.17 6.23 23.27
N ILE A 21 16.06 7.22 23.25
CA ILE A 21 17.29 7.22 22.44
C ILE A 21 18.31 6.19 22.93
N LYS A 22 18.44 5.99 24.23
CA LYS A 22 19.42 5.06 24.84
C LYS A 22 19.10 3.59 24.59
N ASN A 23 17.82 3.27 24.44
CA ASN A 23 17.32 1.89 24.40
C ASN A 23 16.52 1.56 23.12
N ILE A 24 16.21 2.53 22.28
CA ILE A 24 15.35 2.35 21.09
C ILE A 24 16.03 3.04 19.92
N GLU A 25 16.31 2.28 18.88
CA GLU A 25 16.70 2.86 17.62
C GLU A 25 15.46 3.47 16.95
N ILE A 26 15.25 4.78 17.15
CA ILE A 26 14.14 5.51 16.53
C ILE A 26 14.54 5.84 15.11
N VAL A 27 13.82 5.29 14.16
CA VAL A 27 13.93 5.70 12.76
C VAL A 27 12.98 6.86 12.52
N ASP A 28 13.39 8.02 12.96
CA ASP A 28 12.74 9.25 12.59
C ASP A 28 13.77 10.35 12.33
N LYS A 29 13.88 10.78 11.10
CA LYS A 29 14.55 12.01 10.73
C LYS A 29 13.53 12.97 10.15
N GLY A 30 12.91 13.77 11.02
CA GLY A 30 12.39 15.07 10.66
C GLY A 30 11.13 15.14 9.83
N ASN A 31 10.28 14.11 9.82
CA ASN A 31 8.97 14.20 9.20
C ASN A 31 7.86 13.92 10.23
N THR A 32 6.79 14.68 10.14
CA THR A 32 5.57 14.60 10.93
C THR A 32 4.85 13.25 10.76
N TYR A 33 5.35 12.22 11.41
CA TYR A 33 4.68 10.91 11.42
C TYR A 33 3.95 10.71 12.76
N ASP A 34 2.69 10.30 12.67
CA ASP A 34 1.87 9.93 13.85
C ASP A 34 2.32 8.62 14.50
N THR A 35 3.32 7.95 13.95
CA THR A 35 3.81 6.65 14.42
C THR A 35 5.32 6.59 14.42
N ARG A 36 5.87 5.90 15.42
CA ARG A 36 7.30 5.57 15.53
C ARG A 36 7.48 4.07 15.58
N THR A 37 8.55 3.58 14.96
CA THR A 37 8.92 2.17 14.99
C THR A 37 10.01 1.95 16.01
N PHE A 38 9.82 1.01 16.91
CA PHE A 38 10.72 0.74 18.04
C PHE A 38 11.26 -0.69 17.97
N CYS A 39 12.46 -0.89 18.50
CA CYS A 39 13.05 -2.21 18.68
C CYS A 39 12.65 -2.78 20.05
N ARG A 40 12.18 -4.03 20.11
CA ARG A 40 11.65 -4.64 21.34
C ARG A 40 12.69 -4.82 22.45
N GLU A 41 13.93 -5.05 22.10
CA GLU A 41 14.99 -5.22 23.10
C GLU A 41 15.11 -4.04 24.06
N SER A 42 14.59 -2.89 23.62
CA SER A 42 14.59 -1.64 24.34
C SER A 42 13.28 -1.33 25.06
N ILE A 43 12.20 -2.10 24.82
CA ILE A 43 10.86 -1.81 25.36
C ILE A 43 10.34 -3.02 26.16
N THR A 44 11.15 -3.56 27.05
CA THR A 44 10.68 -4.58 27.96
C THR A 44 9.57 -4.01 28.85
N GLY A 45 8.37 -4.57 28.72
CA GLY A 45 7.20 -4.19 29.52
C GLY A 45 6.27 -3.13 28.93
N PHE A 46 6.57 -2.53 27.77
CA PHE A 46 5.64 -1.60 27.14
C PHE A 46 4.48 -2.34 26.47
N LYS A 47 3.26 -2.09 26.95
CA LYS A 47 2.01 -2.48 26.28
C LYS A 47 1.20 -1.23 26.01
N PRO A 48 0.69 -1.00 24.77
CA PRO A 48 -0.24 0.08 24.53
C PRO A 48 -1.44 -0.04 25.47
N ALA A 49 -1.92 1.05 26.01
CA ALA A 49 -3.05 1.05 26.94
C ALA A 49 -4.33 0.43 26.36
N ALA A 50 -4.45 0.42 25.03
CA ALA A 50 -5.59 -0.19 24.30
C ALA A 50 -5.39 -1.69 24.00
N TYR A 51 -4.22 -2.28 24.26
CA TYR A 51 -3.96 -3.68 23.97
C TYR A 51 -4.30 -4.57 25.16
N ASN A 52 -5.20 -5.52 24.94
CA ASN A 52 -5.55 -6.58 25.91
C ASN A 52 -5.37 -7.94 25.24
N GLU A 53 -4.31 -8.67 25.62
CA GLU A 53 -3.94 -9.96 25.04
C GLU A 53 -5.04 -11.02 25.22
N ILE A 54 -5.64 -11.10 26.40
CA ILE A 54 -6.70 -12.07 26.70
C ILE A 54 -7.91 -11.81 25.82
N PHE A 55 -8.26 -10.55 25.62
CA PHE A 55 -9.39 -10.18 24.77
C PHE A 55 -9.18 -10.59 23.32
N VAL A 56 -7.96 -10.40 22.80
CA VAL A 56 -7.59 -10.80 21.45
C VAL A 56 -7.60 -12.33 21.28
N ILE A 57 -7.03 -13.06 22.24
CA ILE A 57 -7.04 -14.52 22.23
C ILE A 57 -8.49 -15.06 22.23
N ASN A 58 -9.36 -14.48 23.05
CA ASN A 58 -10.77 -14.84 23.09
C ASN A 58 -11.52 -14.49 21.79
N ALA A 59 -11.15 -13.38 21.13
CA ALA A 59 -11.70 -13.03 19.81
C ALA A 59 -11.29 -14.05 18.74
N LEU A 60 -10.02 -14.47 18.72
CA LEU A 60 -9.51 -15.50 17.83
C LEU A 60 -10.16 -16.87 18.09
N LYS A 61 -10.36 -17.24 19.35
CA LYS A 61 -11.06 -18.47 19.72
C LYS A 61 -12.49 -18.49 19.17
N ARG A 62 -13.28 -17.45 19.44
CA ARG A 62 -14.65 -17.31 18.90
C ARG A 62 -14.67 -17.30 17.37
N PHE A 63 -13.69 -16.68 16.74
CA PHE A 63 -13.51 -16.71 15.29
C PHE A 63 -13.34 -18.16 14.80
N ASN A 64 -12.40 -18.91 15.39
CA ASN A 64 -12.09 -20.28 15.02
C ASN A 64 -13.27 -21.25 15.25
N GLU A 65 -14.01 -21.05 16.33
CA GLU A 65 -15.25 -21.82 16.63
C GLU A 65 -16.29 -21.58 15.53
N SER A 66 -16.52 -20.31 15.16
CA SER A 66 -17.51 -19.94 14.14
C SER A 66 -17.11 -20.33 12.71
N THR A 67 -15.84 -20.62 12.45
CA THR A 67 -15.30 -20.97 11.13
C THR A 67 -14.79 -22.40 11.03
N ALA A 68 -15.07 -23.23 12.05
CA ALA A 68 -14.57 -24.60 12.12
C ALA A 68 -14.97 -25.47 10.91
N PHE A 69 -16.18 -25.25 10.36
CA PHE A 69 -16.69 -25.97 9.18
C PHE A 69 -15.96 -25.64 7.88
N MET A 70 -15.20 -24.53 7.82
CA MET A 70 -14.40 -24.13 6.66
C MET A 70 -12.97 -24.68 6.70
N GLN A 71 -12.53 -25.25 7.82
CA GLN A 71 -11.18 -25.79 7.96
C GLN A 71 -11.11 -27.18 7.32
N LYS A 72 -10.96 -27.18 5.99
CA LYS A 72 -10.84 -28.36 5.15
C LYS A 72 -9.39 -28.62 4.80
N ASP A 73 -9.07 -29.88 4.48
CA ASP A 73 -7.74 -30.27 3.98
C ASP A 73 -7.49 -29.65 2.59
N ASP A 74 -8.54 -29.57 1.75
CA ASP A 74 -8.49 -28.88 0.46
C ASP A 74 -9.26 -27.57 0.50
N MET A 75 -8.51 -26.47 0.55
CA MET A 75 -9.06 -25.11 0.50
C MET A 75 -9.53 -24.70 -0.90
N GLN A 76 -9.22 -25.46 -1.96
CA GLN A 76 -9.59 -25.10 -3.33
C GLN A 76 -11.11 -25.07 -3.53
N GLU A 77 -11.85 -25.93 -2.86
CA GLU A 77 -13.32 -25.93 -2.93
C GLU A 77 -13.97 -24.61 -2.47
N LEU A 78 -13.25 -23.82 -1.67
CA LEU A 78 -13.72 -22.53 -1.16
C LEU A 78 -13.37 -21.35 -2.08
N TYR A 79 -12.73 -21.59 -3.23
CA TYR A 79 -12.31 -20.56 -4.17
C TYR A 79 -12.81 -20.82 -5.59
N SER A 80 -13.21 -19.77 -6.27
CA SER A 80 -13.40 -19.74 -7.72
C SER A 80 -12.24 -18.98 -8.38
N SER A 81 -11.53 -19.64 -9.30
CA SER A 81 -10.36 -19.04 -9.95
C SER A 81 -10.67 -18.65 -11.38
N TYR A 82 -10.20 -17.44 -11.78
CA TYR A 82 -10.26 -16.96 -13.15
C TYR A 82 -9.01 -16.17 -13.51
N SER A 83 -8.78 -15.98 -14.81
CA SER A 83 -7.59 -15.28 -15.31
C SER A 83 -7.93 -13.94 -15.93
N ILE A 84 -7.20 -12.89 -15.56
CA ILE A 84 -7.31 -11.55 -16.15
C ILE A 84 -6.07 -11.27 -17.00
N ARG A 85 -6.25 -10.76 -18.21
CA ARG A 85 -5.13 -10.37 -19.09
C ARG A 85 -4.40 -9.15 -18.52
N LYS A 86 -3.07 -9.25 -18.38
CA LYS A 86 -2.22 -8.13 -17.96
C LYS A 86 -2.01 -7.16 -19.13
N LYS A 87 -1.88 -5.86 -18.82
CA LYS A 87 -1.53 -4.83 -19.83
C LYS A 87 -0.15 -5.07 -20.48
N SER A 88 0.77 -5.66 -19.73
CA SER A 88 2.13 -6.02 -20.19
C SER A 88 2.21 -7.36 -20.93
N GLY A 89 1.08 -7.99 -21.22
CA GLY A 89 1.00 -9.35 -21.77
C GLY A 89 0.95 -10.41 -20.68
N GLY A 90 0.48 -11.63 -21.05
CA GLY A 90 0.25 -12.73 -20.12
C GLY A 90 -1.01 -12.59 -19.27
N TYR A 91 -1.20 -13.49 -18.33
CA TYR A 91 -2.39 -13.57 -17.48
C TYR A 91 -2.03 -13.44 -16.00
N ARG A 92 -3.01 -12.94 -15.22
CA ARG A 92 -2.98 -12.93 -13.76
C ARG A 92 -4.13 -13.81 -13.29
N ARG A 93 -3.81 -14.84 -12.51
CA ARG A 93 -4.82 -15.65 -11.82
C ARG A 93 -5.38 -14.85 -10.66
N ILE A 94 -6.70 -14.85 -10.54
CA ILE A 94 -7.43 -14.29 -9.40
C ILE A 94 -8.19 -15.44 -8.75
N ASP A 95 -7.96 -15.63 -7.47
CA ASP A 95 -8.60 -16.65 -6.65
C ASP A 95 -9.62 -15.94 -5.74
N ASN A 96 -10.89 -15.97 -6.17
CA ASN A 96 -11.98 -15.31 -5.46
C ASN A 96 -12.57 -16.27 -4.41
N PRO A 97 -12.48 -15.97 -3.10
CA PRO A 97 -13.06 -16.81 -2.08
C PRO A 97 -14.59 -16.82 -2.18
N CYS A 98 -15.24 -17.92 -1.82
CA CYS A 98 -16.68 -18.00 -1.66
C CYS A 98 -17.18 -16.98 -0.62
N SER A 99 -18.49 -16.72 -0.62
CA SER A 99 -19.09 -15.69 0.26
C SER A 99 -18.70 -15.86 1.72
N ASP A 100 -18.80 -17.08 2.22
CA ASP A 100 -18.57 -17.39 3.64
C ASP A 100 -17.10 -17.23 4.03
N LEU A 101 -16.18 -17.74 3.19
CA LEU A 101 -14.75 -17.58 3.40
C LEU A 101 -14.35 -16.11 3.30
N LYS A 102 -14.92 -15.35 2.37
CA LYS A 102 -14.68 -13.92 2.24
C LYS A 102 -15.12 -13.15 3.47
N GLN A 103 -16.28 -13.48 4.04
CA GLN A 103 -16.76 -12.89 5.30
C GLN A 103 -15.84 -13.26 6.47
N ALA A 104 -15.42 -14.54 6.57
CA ALA A 104 -14.47 -14.97 7.58
C ALA A 104 -13.14 -14.22 7.49
N GLN A 105 -12.57 -14.10 6.29
CA GLN A 105 -11.33 -13.35 6.06
C GLN A 105 -11.45 -11.86 6.38
N ASN A 106 -12.60 -11.21 6.08
CA ASN A 106 -12.87 -9.85 6.50
C ASN A 106 -12.94 -9.73 8.03
N ARG A 107 -13.67 -10.64 8.71
CA ARG A 107 -13.72 -10.64 10.19
C ARG A 107 -12.34 -10.81 10.83
N LEU A 108 -11.49 -11.69 10.28
CA LEU A 108 -10.13 -11.84 10.78
C LEU A 108 -9.30 -10.58 10.55
N LYS A 109 -9.48 -9.94 9.40
CA LYS A 109 -8.87 -8.65 9.10
C LYS A 109 -9.31 -7.58 10.10
N ASP A 110 -10.60 -7.48 10.40
CA ASP A 110 -11.14 -6.51 11.36
C ASP A 110 -10.56 -6.78 12.78
N ILE A 111 -10.46 -8.05 13.21
CA ILE A 111 -9.79 -8.42 14.46
C ILE A 111 -8.36 -7.89 14.48
N PHE A 112 -7.61 -8.02 13.38
CA PHE A 112 -6.24 -7.54 13.32
C PHE A 112 -6.16 -6.00 13.30
N GLU A 113 -7.05 -5.32 12.58
CA GLU A 113 -7.05 -3.85 12.49
C GLU A 113 -7.53 -3.19 13.79
N ASP A 114 -8.57 -3.72 14.41
CA ASP A 114 -9.20 -3.12 15.59
C ASP A 114 -8.40 -3.37 16.88
N PHE A 115 -7.93 -4.60 17.07
CA PHE A 115 -7.32 -4.99 18.34
C PHE A 115 -5.79 -4.90 18.35
N PHE A 116 -5.14 -5.08 17.21
CA PHE A 116 -3.69 -5.05 17.18
C PHE A 116 -3.12 -3.67 16.95
N LEU A 117 -3.95 -2.68 16.62
CA LEU A 117 -3.47 -1.34 16.28
C LEU A 117 -2.32 -1.38 15.25
N ALA A 118 -2.39 -2.35 14.34
CA ALA A 118 -1.35 -2.57 13.35
C ALA A 118 -1.06 -1.28 12.59
N ARG A 119 0.14 -0.76 12.75
CA ARG A 119 0.60 0.44 12.06
C ARG A 119 1.68 0.03 11.09
N TYR A 120 1.31 0.05 9.83
CA TYR A 120 2.25 -0.23 8.75
C TYR A 120 3.33 0.83 8.67
N HIS A 121 4.51 0.45 8.21
CA HIS A 121 5.59 1.40 8.03
C HIS A 121 5.17 2.59 7.15
N THR A 122 5.76 3.75 7.41
CA THR A 122 5.37 5.02 6.73
C THR A 122 5.70 5.02 5.24
N CYS A 123 6.57 4.14 4.78
CA CYS A 123 6.88 3.95 3.36
C CYS A 123 5.82 3.13 2.61
N ALA A 124 4.95 2.36 3.29
CA ALA A 124 3.91 1.55 2.68
C ALA A 124 2.66 2.39 2.36
N TYR A 125 2.18 2.31 1.12
CA TYR A 125 1.04 3.13 0.68
C TYR A 125 -0.15 2.34 0.14
N ALA A 126 0.05 1.10 -0.35
CA ALA A 126 -1.03 0.27 -0.86
C ALA A 126 -1.86 -0.35 0.26
N TYR A 127 -3.17 -0.48 0.03
CA TYR A 127 -4.11 -1.18 0.90
C TYR A 127 -4.23 -0.63 2.33
N ILE A 128 -3.81 0.59 2.55
CA ILE A 128 -3.84 1.25 3.86
C ILE A 128 -4.85 2.40 3.79
N PRO A 129 -5.82 2.47 4.73
CA PRO A 129 -6.77 3.57 4.79
C PRO A 129 -6.08 4.93 4.80
N LYS A 130 -6.65 5.89 4.07
CA LYS A 130 -6.14 7.27 3.93
C LYS A 130 -4.77 7.40 3.24
N ARG A 131 -4.21 6.33 2.67
CA ARG A 131 -3.01 6.37 1.81
C ARG A 131 -3.39 6.01 0.38
N ASN A 132 -2.73 6.62 -0.58
CA ASN A 132 -3.01 6.40 -2.00
C ASN A 132 -1.77 6.59 -2.88
N ILE A 133 -1.93 6.32 -4.17
CA ILE A 133 -0.89 6.46 -5.19
C ILE A 133 -0.33 7.89 -5.27
N VAL A 134 -1.21 8.90 -5.14
CA VAL A 134 -0.81 10.31 -5.25
C VAL A 134 0.11 10.68 -4.10
N MET A 135 -0.26 10.31 -2.86
CA MET A 135 0.58 10.52 -1.67
C MET A 135 1.91 9.78 -1.76
N CYS A 136 1.90 8.55 -2.30
CA CYS A 136 3.11 7.77 -2.53
C CYS A 136 4.08 8.53 -3.44
N ARG A 137 3.59 9.08 -4.57
CA ARG A 137 4.42 9.84 -5.50
C ARG A 137 4.80 11.23 -4.97
N GLN A 138 3.90 11.86 -4.22
CA GLN A 138 4.12 13.17 -3.61
C GLN A 138 5.32 13.17 -2.65
N LYS A 139 5.59 12.04 -1.93
CA LYS A 139 6.77 11.92 -1.07
C LYS A 139 8.06 12.14 -1.85
N HIS A 140 8.18 11.59 -3.06
CA HIS A 140 9.35 11.75 -3.91
C HIS A 140 9.42 13.16 -4.55
N ALA A 141 8.29 13.74 -4.93
CA ALA A 141 8.21 15.10 -5.45
C ALA A 141 8.58 16.13 -4.36
N ALA A 142 8.03 16.02 -3.16
CA ALA A 142 8.33 16.89 -2.01
C ALA A 142 9.80 16.79 -1.58
N ASN A 143 10.44 15.67 -1.81
CA ASN A 143 11.86 15.47 -1.57
C ASN A 143 12.75 16.13 -2.65
N HIS A 144 12.15 16.69 -3.71
CA HIS A 144 12.86 17.22 -4.88
C HIS A 144 13.80 16.20 -5.55
N SER A 145 13.40 14.93 -5.53
CA SER A 145 14.19 13.81 -6.07
C SER A 145 14.40 13.97 -7.56
N LYS A 146 15.64 13.72 -8.01
CA LYS A 146 16.04 13.76 -9.42
C LYS A 146 16.33 12.39 -10.01
N TRP A 147 16.74 11.45 -9.18
CA TRP A 147 17.09 10.09 -9.57
C TRP A 147 16.14 9.10 -8.93
N PHE A 148 15.75 8.08 -9.70
CA PHE A 148 14.71 7.13 -9.30
C PHE A 148 15.11 5.71 -9.68
N LEU A 149 15.04 4.80 -8.72
CA LEU A 149 15.08 3.37 -8.90
C LEU A 149 13.65 2.83 -8.72
N TYR A 150 13.14 2.16 -9.73
CA TYR A 150 11.87 1.41 -9.70
C TYR A 150 12.16 -0.06 -9.84
N THR A 151 11.52 -0.87 -9.02
CA THR A 151 11.58 -2.33 -9.09
C THR A 151 10.30 -2.92 -8.48
N ASP A 152 10.03 -4.19 -8.76
CA ASP A 152 8.92 -4.92 -8.13
C ASP A 152 9.36 -6.31 -7.69
N PHE A 153 8.61 -6.89 -6.74
CA PHE A 153 8.82 -8.28 -6.34
C PHE A 153 8.15 -9.25 -7.32
N SER A 154 8.89 -10.31 -7.68
CA SER A 154 8.35 -11.39 -8.49
C SER A 154 7.42 -12.28 -7.68
N ASN A 155 6.23 -12.57 -8.23
CA ASN A 155 5.23 -13.48 -7.63
C ASN A 155 4.96 -13.21 -6.13
N PHE A 156 4.92 -11.95 -5.72
CA PHE A 156 4.95 -11.50 -4.32
C PHE A 156 3.93 -12.25 -3.45
N PHE A 157 2.64 -12.24 -3.81
CA PHE A 157 1.59 -12.89 -3.03
C PHE A 157 1.74 -14.41 -3.02
N GLY A 158 1.94 -15.02 -4.19
CA GLY A 158 1.96 -16.48 -4.35
C GLY A 158 3.14 -17.17 -3.69
N SER A 159 4.25 -16.46 -3.46
CA SER A 159 5.43 -17.02 -2.81
C SER A 159 5.42 -16.93 -1.29
N ILE A 160 4.53 -16.10 -0.70
CA ILE A 160 4.45 -15.91 0.75
C ILE A 160 3.78 -17.12 1.39
N THR A 161 4.58 -17.97 2.05
CA THR A 161 4.07 -19.18 2.71
C THR A 161 3.51 -18.89 4.10
N TYR A 162 2.73 -19.84 4.61
CA TYR A 162 2.19 -19.79 5.96
C TYR A 162 3.30 -19.68 7.02
N GLU A 163 4.35 -20.49 6.89
CA GLU A 163 5.48 -20.51 7.81
C GLU A 163 6.21 -19.16 7.81
N TYR A 164 6.37 -18.56 6.64
CA TYR A 164 6.99 -17.26 6.52
C TYR A 164 6.17 -16.17 7.21
N VAL A 165 4.84 -16.19 7.05
CA VAL A 165 3.96 -15.24 7.77
C VAL A 165 4.10 -15.41 9.29
N ILE A 166 4.07 -16.63 9.82
CA ILE A 166 4.26 -16.89 11.27
C ILE A 166 5.63 -16.36 11.74
N LYS A 167 6.70 -16.65 10.98
CA LYS A 167 8.05 -16.15 11.26
C LYS A 167 8.07 -14.62 11.37
N MET A 168 7.50 -13.93 10.39
CA MET A 168 7.52 -12.47 10.37
C MET A 168 6.63 -11.87 11.47
N LEU A 169 5.45 -12.44 11.71
CA LEU A 169 4.57 -12.00 12.79
C LEU A 169 5.21 -12.18 14.19
N SER A 170 6.08 -13.17 14.38
CA SER A 170 6.81 -13.34 15.64
C SER A 170 7.81 -12.20 15.94
N GLN A 171 8.12 -11.38 14.95
CA GLN A 171 8.97 -10.19 15.10
C GLN A 171 8.17 -8.90 15.35
N ILE A 172 6.82 -8.95 15.27
CA ILE A 172 5.98 -7.76 15.26
C ILE A 172 5.05 -7.76 16.47
N PHE A 173 5.10 -6.68 17.28
CA PHE A 173 4.11 -6.50 18.33
C PHE A 173 2.74 -6.11 17.71
N PRO A 174 1.62 -6.66 18.23
CA PRO A 174 1.50 -7.56 19.40
C PRO A 174 1.49 -9.05 19.03
N PHE A 175 1.65 -9.43 17.78
CA PHE A 175 1.59 -10.83 17.33
C PHE A 175 2.63 -11.70 18.03
N ASN A 176 3.81 -11.16 18.28
CA ASN A 176 4.87 -11.85 19.01
C ASN A 176 4.46 -12.23 20.44
N SER A 177 3.71 -11.39 21.15
CA SER A 177 3.16 -11.70 22.47
C SER A 177 2.12 -12.81 22.39
N ILE A 178 1.22 -12.74 21.42
CA ILE A 178 0.21 -13.78 21.18
C ILE A 178 0.86 -15.11 20.81
N LEU A 179 1.89 -15.10 19.96
CA LEU A 179 2.63 -16.31 19.60
C LEU A 179 3.46 -16.89 20.75
N ALA A 180 3.86 -16.07 21.73
CA ALA A 180 4.52 -16.54 22.95
C ALA A 180 3.55 -17.19 23.96
N ASN A 181 2.26 -16.87 23.89
CA ASN A 181 1.21 -17.48 24.69
C ASN A 181 0.76 -18.81 24.06
N PRO A 182 0.76 -19.94 24.78
CA PRO A 182 0.41 -21.24 24.17
C PRO A 182 -0.98 -21.28 23.52
N THR A 183 -2.00 -20.74 24.19
CA THR A 183 -3.37 -20.65 23.65
C THR A 183 -3.42 -19.68 22.47
N GLY A 184 -2.82 -18.50 22.61
CA GLY A 184 -2.75 -17.49 21.55
C GLY A 184 -2.06 -18.01 20.29
N ASN A 185 -0.97 -18.75 20.46
CA ASN A 185 -0.24 -19.39 19.36
C ASN A 185 -1.13 -20.37 18.58
N ALA A 186 -1.83 -21.26 19.32
CA ALA A 186 -2.73 -22.24 18.70
C ALA A 186 -3.86 -21.53 17.94
N GLU A 187 -4.52 -20.56 18.56
CA GLU A 187 -5.67 -19.86 17.97
C GLU A 187 -5.27 -18.98 16.77
N LEU A 188 -4.16 -18.24 16.85
CA LEU A 188 -3.67 -17.45 15.74
C LEU A 188 -3.25 -18.31 14.55
N LYS A 189 -2.51 -19.37 14.80
CA LYS A 189 -2.09 -20.32 13.76
C LYS A 189 -3.29 -20.97 13.06
N LYS A 190 -4.31 -21.36 13.83
CA LYS A 190 -5.53 -21.93 13.29
C LYS A 190 -6.29 -20.94 12.42
N ALA A 191 -6.47 -19.70 12.88
CA ALA A 191 -7.16 -18.66 12.12
C ALA A 191 -6.43 -18.32 10.80
N LEU A 192 -5.11 -18.26 10.82
CA LEU A 192 -4.30 -17.93 9.64
C LEU A 192 -4.36 -19.00 8.54
N LYS A 193 -4.65 -20.28 8.85
CA LYS A 193 -4.81 -21.32 7.82
C LYS A 193 -5.86 -20.97 6.76
N LEU A 194 -6.93 -20.25 7.15
CA LEU A 194 -7.97 -19.80 6.21
C LEU A 194 -7.52 -18.72 5.22
N CYS A 195 -6.29 -18.21 5.33
CA CYS A 195 -5.76 -17.14 4.50
C CYS A 195 -4.91 -17.63 3.33
N PHE A 196 -4.65 -18.94 3.23
CA PHE A 196 -3.72 -19.51 2.25
C PHE A 196 -4.42 -20.42 1.25
N LEU A 197 -3.91 -20.44 0.04
CA LEU A 197 -4.31 -21.31 -1.04
C LEU A 197 -3.07 -21.77 -1.81
N ASN A 198 -2.94 -23.10 -2.06
CA ASN A 198 -1.81 -23.65 -2.81
C ASN A 198 -0.43 -23.25 -2.26
N GLY A 199 -0.29 -23.13 -0.94
CA GLY A 199 0.95 -22.77 -0.26
C GLY A 199 1.32 -21.29 -0.27
N GLY A 200 0.49 -20.41 -0.84
CA GLY A 200 0.72 -18.98 -0.89
C GLY A 200 -0.50 -18.14 -0.50
N LEU A 201 -0.33 -16.81 -0.49
CA LEU A 201 -1.44 -15.89 -0.30
C LEU A 201 -2.20 -15.70 -1.62
N PRO A 202 -3.53 -15.98 -1.67
CA PRO A 202 -4.30 -15.87 -2.90
C PRO A 202 -4.51 -14.42 -3.32
N GLN A 203 -4.39 -14.15 -4.63
CA GLN A 203 -4.75 -12.87 -5.23
C GLN A 203 -6.27 -12.80 -5.43
N GLY A 204 -6.96 -12.08 -4.55
CA GLY A 204 -8.42 -11.95 -4.52
C GLY A 204 -8.99 -12.07 -3.10
N SER A 205 -8.23 -12.63 -2.18
CA SER A 205 -8.59 -12.66 -0.76
C SER A 205 -8.51 -11.26 -0.14
N PRO A 206 -9.51 -10.84 0.67
CA PRO A 206 -9.52 -9.51 1.29
C PRO A 206 -8.45 -9.31 2.36
N ILE A 207 -7.93 -10.39 2.97
CA ILE A 207 -6.91 -10.30 4.02
C ILE A 207 -5.47 -10.37 3.48
N SER A 208 -5.25 -10.96 2.29
CA SER A 208 -3.90 -11.10 1.73
C SER A 208 -3.13 -9.76 1.64
N PRO A 209 -3.74 -8.64 1.21
CA PRO A 209 -3.06 -7.34 1.19
C PRO A 209 -2.61 -6.85 2.57
N MET A 210 -3.40 -7.13 3.61
CA MET A 210 -3.03 -6.78 4.98
C MET A 210 -1.86 -7.60 5.47
N LEU A 211 -1.90 -8.93 5.28
CA LEU A 211 -0.81 -9.82 5.68
C LEU A 211 0.49 -9.45 4.98
N THR A 212 0.46 -9.11 3.68
CA THR A 212 1.67 -8.63 2.97
C THR A 212 2.23 -7.36 3.58
N ASN A 213 1.39 -6.42 3.99
CA ASN A 213 1.86 -5.20 4.64
C ASN A 213 2.44 -5.46 6.03
N LEU A 214 1.87 -6.41 6.79
CA LEU A 214 2.39 -6.78 8.12
C LEU A 214 3.78 -7.40 8.02
N ILE A 215 3.95 -8.44 7.19
CA ILE A 215 5.25 -9.12 7.07
C ILE A 215 6.36 -8.21 6.52
N MET A 216 6.00 -7.17 5.78
CA MET A 216 6.96 -6.20 5.26
C MET A 216 7.40 -5.16 6.28
N ILE A 217 6.79 -5.06 7.47
CA ILE A 217 7.19 -4.05 8.48
C ILE A 217 8.69 -4.14 8.82
N PRO A 218 9.27 -5.29 9.18
CA PRO A 218 10.70 -5.39 9.49
C PRO A 218 11.59 -5.09 8.27
N ILE A 219 11.18 -5.54 7.10
CA ILE A 219 11.91 -5.34 5.85
C ILE A 219 11.87 -3.87 5.43
N ASP A 220 10.69 -3.26 5.42
CA ASP A 220 10.50 -1.84 5.12
C ASP A 220 11.35 -0.95 6.04
N TYR A 221 11.44 -1.31 7.32
CA TYR A 221 12.28 -0.64 8.29
C TYR A 221 13.76 -0.67 7.90
N GLN A 222 14.29 -1.86 7.60
CA GLN A 222 15.70 -2.04 7.25
C GLN A 222 16.04 -1.32 5.93
N ILE A 223 15.18 -1.46 4.90
CA ILE A 223 15.37 -0.76 3.64
C ILE A 223 15.34 0.76 3.83
N ASN A 224 14.34 1.27 4.56
CA ASN A 224 14.24 2.71 4.79
C ASN A 224 15.43 3.24 5.59
N LYS A 225 15.90 2.52 6.60
CA LYS A 225 17.10 2.85 7.38
C LYS A 225 18.32 2.95 6.45
N TYR A 226 18.57 1.93 5.64
CA TYR A 226 19.67 1.91 4.68
C TYR A 226 19.62 3.11 3.73
N VAL A 227 18.46 3.36 3.11
CA VAL A 227 18.28 4.46 2.16
C VAL A 227 18.52 5.83 2.81
N CYS A 228 17.98 6.05 4.01
CA CYS A 228 18.13 7.32 4.71
C CYS A 228 19.54 7.56 5.25
N GLN A 229 20.30 6.52 5.57
CA GLN A 229 21.66 6.65 6.09
C GLN A 229 22.70 6.84 4.98
N ASN A 230 22.51 6.22 3.82
CA ASN A 230 23.52 6.19 2.76
C ASN A 230 23.31 7.23 1.66
N PHE A 231 22.10 7.78 1.50
CA PHE A 231 21.81 8.72 0.42
C PHE A 231 21.28 10.04 0.94
N LYS A 232 21.79 11.13 0.39
CA LYS A 232 21.39 12.48 0.75
C LYS A 232 19.97 12.78 0.25
N ARG A 233 19.10 13.20 1.16
CA ARG A 233 17.70 13.51 0.85
C ARG A 233 17.07 12.41 -0.02
N ALA A 234 17.14 11.17 0.45
CA ALA A 234 16.55 10.04 -0.22
C ALA A 234 15.16 9.71 0.32
N SER A 235 14.37 9.07 -0.50
CA SER A 235 13.04 8.59 -0.13
C SER A 235 12.84 7.16 -0.61
N TYR A 236 12.27 6.34 0.26
CA TYR A 236 11.81 5.00 -0.04
C TYR A 236 10.29 4.93 0.09
N THR A 237 9.63 4.33 -0.89
CA THR A 237 8.19 4.00 -0.82
C THR A 237 7.93 2.62 -1.41
N ARG A 238 6.90 1.97 -0.87
CA ARG A 238 6.37 0.70 -1.38
C ARG A 238 4.87 0.82 -1.63
N TYR A 239 4.43 0.42 -2.81
CA TYR A 239 3.02 0.29 -3.17
C TYR A 239 2.73 -1.17 -3.57
N ALA A 240 2.28 -1.98 -2.62
CA ALA A 240 2.19 -3.44 -2.72
C ALA A 240 3.56 -4.08 -2.97
N ASP A 241 3.76 -4.64 -4.17
CA ASP A 241 5.00 -5.20 -4.70
C ASP A 241 5.90 -4.17 -5.38
N ASP A 242 5.36 -3.01 -5.80
CA ASP A 242 6.12 -1.94 -6.45
C ASP A 242 6.96 -1.14 -5.44
N ILE A 243 8.25 -1.04 -5.66
CA ILE A 243 9.21 -0.27 -4.87
C ILE A 243 9.72 0.93 -5.65
N CYS A 244 9.81 2.07 -4.99
CA CYS A 244 10.47 3.25 -5.51
C CYS A 244 11.48 3.78 -4.48
N ILE A 245 12.73 3.92 -4.90
CA ILE A 245 13.78 4.61 -4.14
C ILE A 245 14.22 5.82 -4.97
N SER A 246 14.34 6.97 -4.35
CA SER A 246 14.76 8.17 -5.06
C SER A 246 15.67 9.04 -4.21
N SER A 247 16.52 9.84 -4.88
CA SER A 247 17.45 10.78 -4.25
C SER A 247 17.62 12.02 -5.12
N ILE A 248 18.17 13.08 -4.53
CA ILE A 248 18.59 14.27 -5.27
C ILE A 248 19.78 13.95 -6.16
N ASP A 249 20.74 13.22 -5.63
CA ASP A 249 21.97 12.85 -6.31
C ASP A 249 21.85 11.44 -6.90
N GLY A 250 22.61 11.16 -7.97
CA GLY A 250 22.72 9.83 -8.54
C GLY A 250 23.35 8.85 -7.54
N PHE A 251 22.99 7.58 -7.65
CA PHE A 251 23.51 6.50 -6.80
C PHE A 251 23.70 5.22 -7.61
N ASP A 252 24.56 4.32 -7.12
CA ASP A 252 24.70 3.01 -7.72
C ASP A 252 23.46 2.15 -7.35
N TYR A 253 22.56 2.01 -8.31
CA TYR A 253 21.35 1.23 -8.11
C TYR A 253 21.62 -0.27 -7.97
N LYS A 254 22.74 -0.79 -8.50
CA LYS A 254 23.10 -2.21 -8.39
C LYS A 254 23.53 -2.55 -6.97
N GLU A 255 24.30 -1.65 -6.34
CA GLU A 255 24.66 -1.76 -4.93
C GLU A 255 23.41 -1.74 -4.05
N VAL A 256 22.45 -0.82 -4.33
CA VAL A 256 21.16 -0.75 -3.60
C VAL A 256 20.38 -2.05 -3.73
N ILE A 257 20.25 -2.60 -4.94
CA ILE A 257 19.55 -3.87 -5.18
C ILE A 257 20.25 -5.02 -4.44
N SER A 258 21.60 -5.08 -4.50
CA SER A 258 22.38 -6.09 -3.79
C SER A 258 22.12 -6.05 -2.28
N HIS A 259 22.18 -4.86 -1.69
CA HIS A 259 21.94 -4.70 -0.25
C HIS A 259 20.51 -5.06 0.15
N ILE A 260 19.51 -4.69 -0.65
CA ILE A 260 18.12 -5.09 -0.37
C ILE A 260 17.96 -6.61 -0.48
N ASN A 261 18.62 -7.26 -1.45
CA ASN A 261 18.62 -8.72 -1.55
C ASN A 261 19.27 -9.39 -0.31
N GLU A 262 20.30 -8.78 0.29
CA GLU A 262 20.87 -9.24 1.56
C GLU A 262 19.86 -9.13 2.70
N ILE A 263 19.12 -8.01 2.78
CA ILE A 263 18.02 -7.85 3.76
C ILE A 263 16.95 -8.93 3.55
N LEU A 264 16.49 -9.14 2.32
CA LEU A 264 15.51 -10.18 2.01
C LEU A 264 15.99 -11.57 2.40
N LYS A 265 17.25 -11.88 2.08
CA LYS A 265 17.89 -13.16 2.43
C LYS A 265 18.02 -13.35 3.94
N SER A 266 18.42 -12.33 4.69
CA SER A 266 18.55 -12.39 6.15
C SER A 266 17.20 -12.62 6.84
N GLU A 267 16.13 -12.03 6.29
CA GLU A 267 14.76 -12.26 6.75
C GLU A 267 14.15 -13.57 6.21
N GLY A 268 14.86 -14.28 5.31
CA GLY A 268 14.40 -15.51 4.67
C GLY A 268 13.18 -15.29 3.79
N ALA A 269 13.10 -14.14 3.12
CA ALA A 269 11.99 -13.80 2.24
C ALA A 269 11.91 -14.79 1.05
N PRO A 270 10.73 -15.36 0.76
CA PRO A 270 10.55 -16.32 -0.34
C PRO A 270 10.35 -15.63 -1.71
N PHE A 271 10.55 -14.32 -1.78
CA PHE A 271 10.41 -13.50 -2.98
C PHE A 271 11.68 -12.68 -3.22
N GLY A 272 11.91 -12.29 -4.46
CA GLY A 272 13.02 -11.44 -4.88
C GLY A 272 12.57 -10.46 -5.96
N PHE A 273 13.51 -9.64 -6.43
CA PHE A 273 13.22 -8.65 -7.45
C PHE A 273 13.00 -9.26 -8.84
N ASN A 274 12.24 -8.54 -9.65
CA ASN A 274 12.07 -8.79 -11.06
C ASN A 274 13.03 -7.91 -11.86
N ASP A 275 14.17 -8.46 -12.28
CA ASP A 275 15.21 -7.71 -12.99
C ASP A 275 14.70 -7.04 -14.28
N LYS A 276 13.73 -7.68 -14.97
CA LYS A 276 13.14 -7.13 -16.20
C LYS A 276 12.31 -5.87 -15.97
N LYS A 277 11.88 -5.63 -14.73
CA LYS A 277 11.11 -4.45 -14.35
C LYS A 277 11.93 -3.46 -13.51
N THR A 278 13.19 -3.75 -13.27
CA THR A 278 14.09 -2.83 -12.57
C THR A 278 14.57 -1.74 -13.51
N HIS A 279 14.26 -0.50 -13.18
CA HIS A 279 14.61 0.67 -13.99
C HIS A 279 15.24 1.75 -13.12
N TYR A 280 16.39 2.27 -13.56
CA TYR A 280 17.06 3.41 -12.93
C TYR A 280 17.13 4.55 -13.92
N MET A 281 16.64 5.73 -13.51
CA MET A 281 16.56 6.88 -14.40
C MET A 281 16.50 8.20 -13.62
N ASN A 282 16.75 9.31 -14.33
CA ASN A 282 16.55 10.64 -13.77
C ASN A 282 15.22 11.29 -14.27
N ASN A 283 14.87 12.46 -13.70
CA ASN A 283 13.64 13.16 -14.01
C ASN A 283 13.62 13.87 -15.38
N ASN A 284 14.70 13.83 -16.16
CA ASN A 284 14.72 14.32 -17.55
C ASN A 284 14.03 13.32 -18.51
N TRP A 285 13.85 12.06 -18.07
CA TRP A 285 13.19 11.00 -18.84
C TRP A 285 11.75 10.77 -18.39
N LYS A 286 11.02 9.94 -19.15
CA LYS A 286 9.65 9.54 -18.84
C LYS A 286 9.63 8.59 -17.62
N ASN A 287 9.74 9.14 -16.43
CA ASN A 287 9.81 8.42 -15.15
C ASN A 287 8.42 8.08 -14.59
N PHE A 288 7.54 7.52 -15.39
CA PHE A 288 6.24 7.09 -14.93
C PHE A 288 6.36 5.92 -13.94
N ASN A 289 5.77 6.12 -12.77
CA ASN A 289 5.54 5.04 -11.81
C ASN A 289 4.13 5.20 -11.25
N LEU A 290 3.41 4.09 -11.10
CA LEU A 290 2.00 4.08 -10.68
C LEU A 290 1.10 5.04 -11.50
N GLY A 291 1.47 5.30 -12.74
CA GLY A 291 0.72 6.18 -13.64
C GLY A 291 0.92 7.68 -13.43
N ILE A 292 1.85 8.10 -12.57
CA ILE A 292 2.20 9.50 -12.28
C ILE A 292 3.69 9.71 -12.60
N MET A 293 4.01 10.79 -13.29
CA MET A 293 5.36 11.22 -13.60
C MET A 293 5.75 12.39 -12.68
N ILE A 294 7.02 12.50 -12.32
CA ILE A 294 7.62 13.69 -11.71
C ILE A 294 8.46 14.35 -12.79
N ASN A 295 8.10 15.57 -13.21
CA ASN A 295 8.79 16.27 -14.27
C ASN A 295 10.16 16.84 -13.81
N LYS A 296 10.92 17.43 -14.75
CA LYS A 296 12.23 18.05 -14.45
C LYS A 296 12.19 19.13 -13.38
N ASP A 297 11.06 19.80 -13.22
CA ASP A 297 10.84 20.85 -12.23
C ASP A 297 10.43 20.30 -10.85
N GLY A 298 10.35 18.97 -10.72
CA GLY A 298 9.94 18.29 -9.48
C GLY A 298 8.43 18.19 -9.27
N ASN A 299 7.62 18.64 -10.23
CA ASN A 299 6.15 18.61 -10.10
C ASN A 299 5.56 17.28 -10.61
N MET A 300 4.54 16.81 -9.92
CA MET A 300 3.76 15.65 -10.38
C MET A 300 2.91 16.02 -11.60
N THR A 301 2.83 15.11 -12.57
CA THR A 301 1.99 15.28 -13.77
C THR A 301 1.45 13.96 -14.26
N ILE A 302 0.26 14.00 -14.86
CA ILE A 302 -0.35 12.86 -15.55
C ILE A 302 0.27 12.59 -16.93
N GLY A 303 1.09 13.52 -17.41
CA GLY A 303 1.75 13.45 -18.70
C GLY A 303 0.85 13.85 -19.90
N TRP A 304 1.51 14.11 -21.03
CA TRP A 304 0.85 14.66 -22.22
C TRP A 304 -0.27 13.76 -22.77
N ARG A 305 -0.06 12.43 -22.81
CA ARG A 305 -1.03 11.49 -23.38
C ARG A 305 -2.38 11.55 -22.65
N LYS A 306 -2.35 11.46 -21.33
CA LYS A 306 -3.58 11.53 -20.50
C LYS A 306 -4.25 12.91 -20.57
N LYS A 307 -3.46 13.99 -20.71
CA LYS A 307 -4.01 15.34 -20.96
C LYS A 307 -4.73 15.41 -22.30
N LYS A 308 -4.18 14.76 -23.36
CA LYS A 308 -4.85 14.67 -24.67
C LYS A 308 -6.14 13.86 -24.57
N GLU A 309 -6.11 12.71 -23.91
CA GLU A 309 -7.29 11.88 -23.66
C GLU A 309 -8.38 12.66 -22.90
N LEU A 310 -8.00 13.40 -21.84
CA LEU A 310 -8.94 14.26 -21.13
C LEU A 310 -9.56 15.33 -22.03
N LYS A 311 -8.77 16.01 -22.85
CA LYS A 311 -9.27 17.01 -23.81
C LYS A 311 -10.28 16.41 -24.78
N THR A 312 -10.04 15.20 -25.29
CA THR A 312 -10.96 14.48 -26.15
C THR A 312 -12.28 14.17 -25.44
N LEU A 313 -12.20 13.67 -24.19
CA LEU A 313 -13.38 13.41 -23.36
C LEU A 313 -14.19 14.68 -23.08
N LEU A 314 -13.55 15.77 -22.73
CA LEU A 314 -14.22 17.05 -22.51
C LEU A 314 -14.92 17.57 -23.76
N HIS A 315 -14.25 17.47 -24.91
CA HIS A 315 -14.84 17.86 -26.21
C HIS A 315 -16.08 17.00 -26.52
N SER A 316 -15.96 15.68 -26.42
CA SER A 316 -17.08 14.75 -26.67
C SER A 316 -18.25 14.99 -25.71
N PHE A 317 -17.97 15.26 -24.44
CA PHE A 317 -19.00 15.61 -23.45
C PHE A 317 -19.73 16.89 -23.78
N ILE A 318 -19.02 17.95 -24.18
CA ILE A 318 -19.64 19.24 -24.58
C ILE A 318 -20.52 19.04 -25.82
N MET A 319 -20.04 18.31 -26.84
CA MET A 319 -20.77 18.05 -28.05
C MET A 319 -21.96 17.07 -27.88
N SER A 320 -22.06 16.42 -26.72
CA SER A 320 -23.17 15.52 -26.41
C SER A 320 -24.41 16.19 -25.82
N HIS A 321 -24.44 17.54 -25.75
CA HIS A 321 -25.61 18.26 -25.30
C HIS A 321 -26.48 18.66 -26.49
N ASP A 322 -27.79 18.44 -26.37
CA ASP A 322 -28.78 18.87 -27.37
C ASP A 322 -29.07 20.38 -27.30
N ASP A 323 -29.91 20.88 -28.22
CA ASP A 323 -30.31 22.29 -28.26
C ASP A 323 -30.98 22.78 -26.98
N SER A 324 -31.52 21.87 -26.17
CA SER A 324 -32.10 22.14 -24.85
C SER A 324 -31.07 22.05 -23.71
N ASN A 325 -29.77 21.91 -24.05
CA ASN A 325 -28.67 21.72 -23.13
C ASN A 325 -28.79 20.46 -22.24
N LYS A 326 -29.49 19.43 -22.76
CA LYS A 326 -29.63 18.11 -22.10
C LYS A 326 -28.52 17.19 -22.57
N CYS A 327 -27.81 16.59 -21.60
CA CYS A 327 -26.72 15.64 -21.87
C CYS A 327 -27.29 14.31 -22.43
N ILE A 328 -26.71 13.84 -23.54
CA ILE A 328 -27.08 12.58 -24.19
C ILE A 328 -26.25 11.40 -23.65
N TRP A 329 -25.15 11.68 -22.95
CA TRP A 329 -24.31 10.64 -22.36
C TRP A 329 -25.04 9.82 -21.31
N GLU A 330 -24.73 8.53 -21.24
CA GLU A 330 -25.18 7.69 -20.14
C GLU A 330 -24.61 8.17 -18.81
N LEU A 331 -25.37 7.99 -17.73
CA LEU A 331 -24.97 8.38 -16.38
C LEU A 331 -23.58 7.84 -15.99
N ARG A 332 -23.28 6.58 -16.40
CA ARG A 332 -21.99 5.93 -16.14
C ARG A 332 -20.83 6.69 -16.78
N ASP A 333 -20.99 7.21 -17.98
CA ASP A 333 -19.92 7.91 -18.71
C ASP A 333 -19.67 9.30 -18.11
N VAL A 334 -20.73 9.98 -17.65
CA VAL A 334 -20.61 11.23 -16.89
C VAL A 334 -19.89 11.02 -15.55
N GLN A 335 -20.24 9.95 -14.82
CA GLN A 335 -19.55 9.56 -13.58
C GLN A 335 -18.07 9.25 -13.82
N TYR A 336 -17.77 8.56 -14.92
CA TYR A 336 -16.38 8.28 -15.33
C TYR A 336 -15.59 9.56 -15.60
N LEU A 337 -16.16 10.51 -16.36
CA LEU A 337 -15.53 11.80 -16.64
C LEU A 337 -15.28 12.59 -15.34
N GLN A 338 -16.28 12.65 -14.46
CA GLN A 338 -16.14 13.30 -13.15
C GLN A 338 -15.01 12.66 -12.32
N GLY A 339 -14.97 11.32 -12.26
CA GLY A 339 -13.95 10.58 -11.53
C GLY A 339 -12.55 10.84 -12.08
N ILE A 340 -12.37 10.86 -13.39
CA ILE A 340 -11.10 11.19 -14.05
C ILE A 340 -10.64 12.62 -13.72
N ILE A 341 -11.54 13.60 -13.84
CA ILE A 341 -11.23 14.99 -13.51
C ILE A 341 -10.81 15.12 -12.05
N ALA A 342 -11.55 14.50 -11.12
CA ALA A 342 -11.25 14.52 -9.70
C ALA A 342 -9.88 13.89 -9.40
N TYR A 343 -9.59 12.74 -9.99
CA TYR A 343 -8.31 12.05 -9.83
C TYR A 343 -7.14 12.87 -10.40
N TYR A 344 -7.28 13.41 -11.61
CA TYR A 344 -6.21 14.19 -12.25
C TYR A 344 -5.96 15.52 -11.52
N LYS A 345 -6.99 16.15 -10.95
CA LYS A 345 -6.85 17.34 -10.10
C LYS A 345 -6.04 17.09 -8.84
N GLN A 346 -6.08 15.88 -8.27
CA GLN A 346 -5.22 15.54 -7.12
C GLN A 346 -3.73 15.51 -7.50
N ILE A 347 -3.41 15.18 -8.76
CA ILE A 347 -2.03 15.05 -9.24
C ILE A 347 -1.49 16.40 -9.75
N GLU A 348 -2.28 17.10 -10.55
CA GLU A 348 -1.87 18.32 -11.27
C GLU A 348 -3.02 19.35 -11.25
N PRO A 349 -3.33 19.94 -10.07
CA PRO A 349 -4.53 20.75 -9.87
C PRO A 349 -4.60 21.94 -10.85
N GLN A 350 -3.53 22.72 -10.96
CA GLN A 350 -3.52 23.90 -11.83
C GLN A 350 -3.56 23.53 -13.31
N GLY A 351 -2.81 22.49 -13.72
CA GLY A 351 -2.80 22.05 -15.11
C GLY A 351 -4.17 21.59 -15.61
N ILE A 352 -4.91 20.87 -14.75
CA ILE A 352 -6.26 20.41 -15.08
C ILE A 352 -7.28 21.54 -15.04
N ALA A 353 -7.18 22.47 -14.07
CA ALA A 353 -8.02 23.65 -14.02
C ALA A 353 -7.88 24.46 -15.33
N ASN A 354 -6.64 24.74 -15.74
CA ASN A 354 -6.37 25.50 -16.98
C ASN A 354 -6.95 24.81 -18.23
N ILE A 355 -6.92 23.45 -18.30
CA ILE A 355 -7.55 22.73 -19.42
C ILE A 355 -9.06 22.94 -19.41
N ILE A 356 -9.72 22.82 -18.27
CA ILE A 356 -11.18 22.98 -18.14
C ILE A 356 -11.57 24.42 -18.50
N ASP A 357 -10.86 25.42 -17.98
CA ASP A 357 -11.12 26.84 -18.23
C ASP A 357 -10.94 27.21 -19.71
N LEU A 358 -9.93 26.62 -20.37
CA LEU A 358 -9.73 26.78 -21.81
C LEU A 358 -10.95 26.27 -22.60
N TYR A 359 -11.50 25.12 -22.23
CA TYR A 359 -12.66 24.52 -22.89
C TYR A 359 -13.94 25.31 -22.56
N ASN A 360 -14.13 25.74 -21.31
CA ASN A 360 -15.24 26.62 -20.93
C ASN A 360 -15.27 27.91 -21.77
N LYS A 361 -14.12 28.57 -21.93
CA LYS A 361 -14.01 29.77 -22.77
C LYS A 361 -14.25 29.48 -24.26
N LYS A 362 -13.64 28.41 -24.79
CA LYS A 362 -13.75 28.06 -26.22
C LYS A 362 -15.17 27.72 -26.65
N PHE A 363 -15.92 27.05 -25.79
CA PHE A 363 -17.26 26.54 -26.10
C PHE A 363 -18.38 27.32 -25.40
N HIS A 364 -18.05 28.44 -24.74
CA HIS A 364 -19.00 29.28 -23.99
C HIS A 364 -19.91 28.50 -23.03
N CYS A 365 -19.34 27.53 -22.33
CA CYS A 365 -20.08 26.63 -21.42
C CYS A 365 -19.45 26.57 -20.03
N ASN A 366 -20.12 25.91 -19.10
CA ASN A 366 -19.58 25.58 -17.79
C ASN A 366 -19.64 24.06 -17.59
N ILE A 367 -18.55 23.38 -17.95
CA ILE A 367 -18.43 21.91 -17.88
C ILE A 367 -18.74 21.38 -16.48
N GLN A 368 -18.27 22.06 -15.44
CA GLN A 368 -18.47 21.59 -14.06
C GLN A 368 -19.95 21.68 -13.65
N TRP A 369 -20.64 22.71 -14.08
CA TRP A 369 -22.07 22.85 -13.87
C TRP A 369 -22.84 21.81 -14.69
N GLN A 370 -22.51 21.62 -15.97
CA GLN A 370 -23.13 20.61 -16.84
C GLN A 370 -22.97 19.18 -16.29
N ILE A 371 -21.79 18.82 -15.81
CA ILE A 371 -21.56 17.52 -15.13
C ILE A 371 -22.47 17.38 -13.90
N LYS A 372 -22.59 18.44 -13.08
CA LYS A 372 -23.46 18.40 -11.90
C LYS A 372 -24.93 18.24 -12.28
N GLN A 373 -25.41 18.88 -13.35
CA GLN A 373 -26.79 18.72 -13.82
C GLN A 373 -27.03 17.30 -14.34
N ALA A 374 -26.13 16.77 -15.17
CA ALA A 374 -26.25 15.40 -15.71
C ALA A 374 -26.22 14.32 -14.62
N LEU A 375 -25.62 14.58 -13.47
CA LEU A 375 -25.56 13.64 -12.33
C LEU A 375 -26.77 13.76 -11.37
N LYS A 376 -27.61 14.79 -11.50
CA LYS A 376 -28.77 15.00 -10.64
C LYS A 376 -30.04 14.25 -11.10
N ILE A 377 -29.98 13.67 -12.28
CA ILE A 377 -31.04 12.84 -12.86
C ILE A 377 -30.84 11.41 -12.39
#